data_15117042848f76fe8c14d3da03b99719
#
_entry.id   15117042848f76fe8c14d3da03b99719
#
_cell.length_a   1.000
_cell.length_b   1.000
_cell.length_c   1.000
_cell.angle_alpha   90.00
_cell.angle_beta   90.00
_cell.angle_gamma   90.00
#
_symmetry.space_group_name_H-M   'P 1'
#
loop_
_entity.id
_entity.type
_entity.pdbx_description
1 polymer ?
#
loop_
_entity_poly.entity_id
_entity_poly.type
_entity_poly.pdbx_seq_one_letter_code
_entity_poly.pdbx_strand_id
1 'polypeptide(L)'
;AVNKNVRSSTRKIAFILDFIKGKKADVAIRDLEFTRKRIAHDVKKTVQSAIANAENNYQYDIDSLYIKEAYVGKSIVMKRFRPRAKGRASAIKKPFSRITIVLGEKKVDKKLIKKEPEKEAKKLIKKEPEKEVKK
;
A
#
# COMPACT_ATOMS: atom_id res chain seq x y z
N ALA A 1 2.55 -12.11 -0.92
CA ALA A 1 1.69 -12.75 0.09
C ALA A 1 0.24 -12.78 -0.36
N VAL A 2 -0.51 -13.78 0.12
CA VAL A 2 -1.91 -13.98 -0.24
C VAL A 2 -2.75 -14.25 1.02
N ASN A 3 -3.83 -13.47 1.20
CA ASN A 3 -4.84 -13.71 2.22
C ASN A 3 -6.15 -14.13 1.53
N LYS A 4 -6.57 -15.39 1.73
CA LYS A 4 -7.67 -16.00 0.95
C LYS A 4 -9.08 -15.64 1.44
N ASN A 5 -9.27 -15.31 2.73
CA ASN A 5 -10.57 -15.29 3.39
C ASN A 5 -10.85 -14.01 4.19
N VAL A 6 -10.68 -12.85 3.56
CA VAL A 6 -11.02 -11.57 4.19
C VAL A 6 -12.53 -11.34 4.09
N ARG A 7 -13.20 -11.19 5.25
CA ARG A 7 -14.66 -10.96 5.32
C ARG A 7 -15.04 -9.55 4.92
N SER A 8 -14.99 -9.28 3.62
CA SER A 8 -15.43 -8.01 3.04
C SER A 8 -15.72 -8.14 1.55
N SER A 9 -16.40 -7.12 0.99
CA SER A 9 -16.62 -7.05 -0.45
C SER A 9 -15.37 -6.55 -1.17
N THR A 10 -15.16 -7.02 -2.39
CA THR A 10 -14.02 -6.64 -3.25
C THR A 10 -13.89 -5.12 -3.42
N ARG A 11 -14.99 -4.38 -3.64
CA ARG A 11 -14.98 -2.91 -3.79
C ARG A 11 -14.35 -2.19 -2.59
N LYS A 12 -14.69 -2.63 -1.35
CA LYS A 12 -14.17 -1.99 -0.14
C LYS A 12 -12.68 -2.24 0.06
N ILE A 13 -12.21 -3.42 -0.35
CA ILE A 13 -10.79 -3.78 -0.29
C ILE A 13 -10.02 -3.07 -1.39
N ALA A 14 -10.53 -3.05 -2.63
CA ALA A 14 -9.90 -2.38 -3.76
C ALA A 14 -9.54 -0.93 -3.44
N PHE A 15 -10.45 -0.19 -2.83
CA PHE A 15 -10.21 1.20 -2.42
C PHE A 15 -8.98 1.35 -1.50
N ILE A 16 -8.76 0.41 -0.58
CA ILE A 16 -7.58 0.44 0.32
C ILE A 16 -6.32 -0.01 -0.42
N LEU A 17 -6.43 -1.00 -1.31
CA LEU A 17 -5.29 -1.47 -2.08
C LEU A 17 -4.80 -0.41 -3.07
N ASP A 18 -5.70 0.33 -3.71
CA ASP A 18 -5.34 1.44 -4.61
C ASP A 18 -4.61 2.56 -3.85
N PHE A 19 -4.98 2.79 -2.58
CA PHE A 19 -4.32 3.79 -1.73
C PHE A 19 -2.88 3.43 -1.39
N ILE A 20 -2.53 2.15 -1.26
CA ILE A 20 -1.18 1.70 -0.89
C ILE A 20 -0.31 1.30 -2.08
N LYS A 21 -0.90 1.08 -3.26
CA LYS A 21 -0.18 0.66 -4.47
C LYS A 21 0.88 1.68 -4.86
N GLY A 22 2.09 1.20 -5.18
CA GLY A 22 3.23 2.03 -5.58
C GLY A 22 3.97 2.71 -4.43
N LYS A 23 3.51 2.61 -3.18
CA LYS A 23 4.17 3.18 -2.01
C LYS A 23 5.29 2.27 -1.50
N LYS A 24 6.26 2.85 -0.76
CA LYS A 24 7.23 2.08 0.03
C LYS A 24 6.51 1.25 1.09
N ALA A 25 7.05 0.09 1.43
CA ALA A 25 6.42 -0.85 2.35
C ALA A 25 6.19 -0.25 3.75
N ASP A 26 7.17 0.48 4.30
CA ASP A 26 7.06 1.15 5.61
C ASP A 26 6.01 2.25 5.63
N VAL A 27 5.97 3.07 4.57
CA VAL A 27 4.96 4.14 4.44
C VAL A 27 3.57 3.53 4.34
N ALA A 28 3.41 2.44 3.60
CA ALA A 28 2.13 1.76 3.46
C ALA A 28 1.64 1.17 4.80
N ILE A 29 2.53 0.62 5.63
CA ILE A 29 2.18 0.11 6.96
C ILE A 29 1.67 1.26 7.85
N ARG A 30 2.39 2.39 7.88
CA ARG A 30 1.99 3.58 8.65
C ARG A 30 0.64 4.13 8.20
N ASP A 31 0.45 4.29 6.90
CA ASP A 31 -0.80 4.77 6.32
C ASP A 31 -1.99 3.86 6.66
N LEU A 32 -1.77 2.53 6.65
CA LEU A 32 -2.79 1.55 7.03
C LEU A 32 -3.12 1.60 8.53
N GLU A 33 -2.15 1.93 9.38
CA GLU A 33 -2.36 2.06 10.83
C GLU A 33 -3.29 3.21 11.17
N PHE A 34 -3.10 4.37 10.52
CA PHE A 34 -3.94 5.54 10.71
C PHE A 34 -5.29 5.47 9.97
N THR A 35 -5.46 4.48 9.09
CA THR A 35 -6.71 4.30 8.34
C THR A 35 -7.81 3.73 9.23
N ARG A 36 -8.88 4.50 9.48
CA ARG A 36 -10.03 4.11 10.34
C ARG A 36 -10.92 2.98 9.77
N LYS A 37 -10.54 2.36 8.68
CA LYS A 37 -11.34 1.29 8.05
C LYS A 37 -10.96 -0.07 8.62
N ARG A 38 -11.93 -0.85 9.11
CA ARG A 38 -11.72 -2.19 9.68
C ARG A 38 -10.84 -3.09 8.80
N ILE A 39 -10.99 -3.00 7.49
CA ILE A 39 -10.27 -3.83 6.52
C ILE A 39 -8.77 -3.47 6.47
N ALA A 40 -8.39 -2.23 6.84
CA ALA A 40 -6.99 -1.81 6.86
C ALA A 40 -6.12 -2.73 7.72
N HIS A 41 -6.66 -3.24 8.83
CA HIS A 41 -5.97 -4.18 9.70
C HIS A 41 -5.64 -5.50 9.01
N ASP A 42 -6.59 -6.08 8.25
CA ASP A 42 -6.36 -7.31 7.50
C ASP A 42 -5.35 -7.12 6.37
N VAL A 43 -5.41 -5.95 5.69
CA VAL A 43 -4.43 -5.56 4.66
C VAL A 43 -3.06 -5.34 5.27
N LYS A 44 -2.95 -4.63 6.42
CA LYS A 44 -1.69 -4.43 7.16
C LYS A 44 -1.01 -5.77 7.46
N LYS A 45 -1.73 -6.74 8.02
CA LYS A 45 -1.20 -8.09 8.28
C LYS A 45 -0.68 -8.77 7.02
N THR A 46 -1.37 -8.59 5.90
CA THR A 46 -0.95 -9.20 4.62
C THR A 46 0.32 -8.52 4.10
N VAL A 47 0.47 -7.19 4.25
CA VAL A 47 1.70 -6.46 3.90
C VAL A 47 2.86 -6.92 4.79
N GLN A 48 2.66 -6.99 6.11
CA GLN A 48 3.67 -7.48 7.06
C GLN A 48 4.14 -8.90 6.73
N SER A 49 3.20 -9.81 6.39
CA SER A 49 3.55 -11.15 5.93
C SER A 49 4.33 -11.14 4.61
N ALA A 50 4.06 -10.19 3.72
CA ALA A 50 4.80 -10.05 2.47
C ALA A 50 6.24 -9.58 2.71
N ILE A 51 6.44 -8.63 3.64
CA ILE A 51 7.76 -8.13 4.04
C ILE A 51 8.57 -9.25 4.71
N ALA A 52 7.99 -9.94 5.69
CA ALA A 52 8.66 -11.07 6.35
C ALA A 52 9.06 -12.18 5.37
N ASN A 53 8.24 -12.45 4.35
CA ASN A 53 8.60 -13.40 3.30
C ASN A 53 9.76 -12.89 2.41
N ALA A 54 9.83 -11.59 2.15
CA ALA A 54 10.90 -10.99 1.35
C ALA A 54 12.23 -11.01 2.12
N GLU A 55 12.19 -10.70 3.42
CA GLU A 55 13.36 -10.74 4.30
C GLU A 55 13.87 -12.17 4.52
N ASN A 56 13.00 -13.07 5.01
CA ASN A 56 13.43 -14.41 5.44
C ASN A 56 13.78 -15.33 4.26
N ASN A 57 13.07 -15.24 3.12
CA ASN A 57 13.25 -16.17 2.01
C ASN A 57 14.20 -15.63 0.93
N TYR A 58 14.27 -14.32 0.75
CA TYR A 58 15.01 -13.68 -0.35
C TYR A 58 16.10 -12.73 0.13
N GLN A 59 16.20 -12.45 1.43
CA GLN A 59 17.19 -11.56 2.04
C GLN A 59 17.20 -10.14 1.42
N TYR A 60 16.01 -9.65 1.06
CA TYR A 60 15.86 -8.28 0.53
C TYR A 60 15.89 -7.26 1.66
N ASP A 61 16.48 -6.09 1.38
CA ASP A 61 16.47 -4.95 2.28
C ASP A 61 15.07 -4.38 2.41
N ILE A 62 14.57 -4.29 3.65
CA ILE A 62 13.21 -3.80 3.96
C ILE A 62 13.01 -2.37 3.44
N ASP A 63 14.04 -1.52 3.57
CA ASP A 63 13.99 -0.12 3.15
C ASP A 63 13.87 0.09 1.63
N SER A 64 14.28 -0.90 0.83
CA SER A 64 14.20 -0.88 -0.63
C SER A 64 12.86 -1.39 -1.16
N LEU A 65 12.05 -2.05 -0.30
CA LEU A 65 10.80 -2.68 -0.71
C LEU A 65 9.69 -1.67 -1.00
N TYR A 66 8.98 -1.89 -2.09
CA TYR A 66 7.76 -1.16 -2.44
C TYR A 66 6.65 -2.11 -2.89
N ILE A 67 5.41 -1.65 -2.80
CA ILE A 67 4.24 -2.41 -3.25
C ILE A 67 4.14 -2.28 -4.77
N LYS A 68 4.61 -3.29 -5.49
CA LYS A 68 4.54 -3.33 -6.96
C LYS A 68 3.12 -3.52 -7.43
N GLU A 69 2.45 -4.54 -6.90
CA GLU A 69 1.09 -4.90 -7.27
C GLU A 69 0.27 -5.23 -6.02
N ALA A 70 -0.96 -4.76 -6.01
CA ALA A 70 -1.93 -5.09 -5.00
C ALA A 70 -3.28 -5.27 -5.69
N TYR A 71 -3.88 -6.45 -5.57
CA TYR A 71 -5.17 -6.74 -6.18
C TYR A 71 -6.05 -7.63 -5.32
N VAL A 72 -7.34 -7.56 -5.59
CA VAL A 72 -8.36 -8.29 -4.87
C VAL A 72 -9.20 -9.14 -5.82
N GLY A 73 -9.42 -10.39 -5.44
CA GLY A 73 -10.31 -11.30 -6.14
C GLY A 73 -11.54 -11.68 -5.28
N LYS A 74 -12.58 -12.15 -5.94
CA LYS A 74 -13.69 -12.80 -5.24
C LYS A 74 -13.22 -14.12 -4.66
N SER A 75 -13.67 -14.43 -3.43
CA SER A 75 -13.50 -15.75 -2.80
C SER A 75 -14.89 -16.37 -2.61
N ILE A 76 -15.19 -16.87 -1.44
CA ILE A 76 -16.45 -17.54 -1.12
C ILE A 76 -17.54 -16.50 -0.85
N VAL A 77 -18.77 -16.78 -1.25
CA VAL A 77 -19.95 -15.98 -0.89
C VAL A 77 -20.91 -16.84 -0.11
N MET A 78 -21.05 -16.54 1.18
CA MET A 78 -22.04 -17.22 2.01
C MET A 78 -23.41 -16.64 1.73
N LYS A 79 -24.32 -17.47 1.22
CA LYS A 79 -25.73 -17.12 1.02
C LYS A 79 -26.51 -17.38 2.31
N ARG A 80 -27.33 -16.42 2.73
CA ARG A 80 -28.24 -16.53 3.86
C ARG A 80 -29.58 -15.93 3.43
N PHE A 81 -30.63 -16.28 4.13
CA PHE A 81 -31.93 -15.68 3.91
C PHE A 81 -32.46 -15.06 5.21
N ARG A 82 -33.31 -14.07 5.06
CA ARG A 82 -34.05 -13.46 6.15
C ARG A 82 -35.53 -13.54 5.82
N PRO A 83 -36.34 -14.19 6.68
CA PRO A 83 -37.80 -14.21 6.49
C PRO A 83 -38.36 -12.77 6.56
N ARG A 84 -39.34 -12.50 5.72
CA ARG A 84 -40.07 -11.24 5.65
C ARG A 84 -41.57 -11.50 5.74
N ALA A 85 -42.36 -10.42 5.86
CA ALA A 85 -43.83 -10.52 5.92
C ALA A 85 -44.42 -11.25 4.68
N LYS A 86 -45.61 -11.81 4.82
CA LYS A 86 -46.34 -12.55 3.80
C LYS A 86 -45.59 -13.77 3.23
N GLY A 87 -44.84 -14.51 4.07
CA GLY A 87 -44.12 -15.72 3.66
C GLY A 87 -42.94 -15.48 2.68
N ARG A 88 -42.57 -14.23 2.42
CA ARG A 88 -41.44 -13.90 1.53
C ARG A 88 -40.10 -14.10 2.25
N ALA A 89 -39.05 -14.40 1.50
CA ALA A 89 -37.67 -14.47 2.00
C ALA A 89 -36.77 -13.53 1.21
N SER A 90 -35.89 -12.78 1.92
CA SER A 90 -34.90 -11.90 1.32
C SER A 90 -33.53 -12.55 1.41
N ALA A 91 -32.82 -12.68 0.29
CA ALA A 91 -31.48 -13.22 0.24
C ALA A 91 -30.42 -12.24 0.78
N ILE A 92 -29.54 -12.73 1.66
CA ILE A 92 -28.39 -12.00 2.20
C ILE A 92 -27.13 -12.65 1.68
N LYS A 93 -26.26 -11.87 0.99
CA LYS A 93 -24.96 -12.31 0.52
C LYS A 93 -23.88 -11.80 1.47
N LYS A 94 -23.10 -12.68 2.09
CA LYS A 94 -21.91 -12.35 2.92
C LYS A 94 -20.66 -12.68 2.10
N PRO A 95 -20.07 -11.70 1.38
CA PRO A 95 -18.92 -11.95 0.51
C PRO A 95 -17.63 -12.04 1.32
N PHE A 96 -16.76 -12.93 0.87
CA PHE A 96 -15.36 -13.00 1.23
C PHE A 96 -14.51 -12.68 0.01
N SER A 97 -13.33 -12.16 0.23
CA SER A 97 -12.43 -11.74 -0.84
C SER A 97 -11.02 -12.27 -0.56
N ARG A 98 -10.26 -12.45 -1.64
CA ARG A 98 -8.84 -12.80 -1.60
C ARG A 98 -8.05 -11.56 -1.89
N ILE A 99 -7.05 -11.27 -1.06
CA ILE A 99 -6.07 -10.20 -1.26
C ILE A 99 -4.76 -10.83 -1.70
N THR A 100 -4.14 -10.27 -2.74
CA THR A 100 -2.80 -10.64 -3.18
C THR A 100 -1.94 -9.37 -3.23
N ILE A 101 -0.78 -9.41 -2.58
CA ILE A 101 0.19 -8.32 -2.52
C ILE A 101 1.52 -8.84 -3.03
N VAL A 102 2.08 -8.15 -4.01
CA VAL A 102 3.39 -8.40 -4.59
C VAL A 102 4.29 -7.22 -4.25
N LEU A 103 5.39 -7.49 -3.55
CA LEU A 103 6.44 -6.53 -3.30
C LEU A 103 7.49 -6.60 -4.39
N GLY A 104 8.16 -5.51 -4.64
CA GLY A 104 9.29 -5.41 -5.54
C GLY A 104 10.39 -4.59 -4.88
N GLU A 105 11.62 -4.82 -5.27
CA GLU A 105 12.77 -4.01 -4.91
C GLU A 105 12.91 -2.84 -5.87
N LYS A 106 12.94 -1.62 -5.36
CA LYS A 106 13.25 -0.44 -6.16
C LYS A 106 14.76 -0.28 -6.17
N LYS A 107 15.42 -0.69 -7.24
CA LYS A 107 16.84 -0.34 -7.46
C LYS A 107 16.92 1.18 -7.51
N VAL A 108 17.47 1.77 -6.45
CA VAL A 108 17.78 3.20 -6.44
C VAL A 108 18.92 3.41 -7.41
N ASP A 109 18.62 4.00 -8.57
CA ASP A 109 19.67 4.41 -9.50
C ASP A 109 20.55 5.43 -8.79
N LYS A 110 21.74 5.00 -8.34
CA LYS A 110 22.76 5.82 -7.68
C LYS A 110 23.18 7.04 -8.52
N LYS A 111 22.76 7.11 -9.79
CA LYS A 111 22.98 8.26 -10.71
C LYS A 111 22.12 9.49 -10.38
N LEU A 112 20.98 9.35 -9.69
CA LEU A 112 20.11 10.47 -9.36
C LEU A 112 20.56 11.20 -8.08
N ILE A 113 21.16 10.48 -7.12
CA ILE A 113 21.63 11.04 -5.84
C ILE A 113 22.82 11.99 -6.05
N LYS A 114 23.62 11.81 -7.11
CA LYS A 114 24.77 12.70 -7.42
C LYS A 114 24.38 14.02 -8.09
N LYS A 115 23.14 14.18 -8.58
CA LYS A 115 22.72 15.39 -9.32
C LYS A 115 22.01 16.46 -8.45
N GLU A 116 21.49 16.08 -7.29
CA GLU A 116 20.80 17.04 -6.39
C GLU A 116 21.76 17.97 -5.62
N PRO A 117 22.88 17.49 -5.02
CA PRO A 117 23.78 18.38 -4.31
C PRO A 117 24.50 19.40 -5.23
N GLU A 118 24.74 19.04 -6.52
CA GLU A 118 25.35 20.00 -7.49
C GLU A 118 24.40 21.13 -7.91
N LYS A 119 23.09 20.86 -7.94
CA LYS A 119 22.11 21.90 -8.29
C LYS A 119 21.85 22.88 -7.15
N GLU A 120 21.92 22.42 -5.90
CA GLU A 120 21.81 23.28 -4.71
C GLU A 120 23.06 24.12 -4.50
N ALA A 121 24.25 23.54 -4.68
CA ALA A 121 25.51 24.27 -4.62
C ALA A 121 25.59 25.37 -5.69
N LYS A 122 25.14 25.13 -6.93
CA LYS A 122 25.10 26.14 -8.00
C LYS A 122 24.04 27.22 -7.79
N LYS A 123 22.96 26.94 -7.02
CA LYS A 123 21.97 27.98 -6.64
C LYS A 123 22.45 28.88 -5.51
N LEU A 124 23.27 28.38 -4.59
CA LEU A 124 23.84 29.14 -3.49
C LEU A 124 24.93 30.10 -3.98
N ILE A 125 25.77 29.67 -4.92
CA ILE A 125 26.86 30.52 -5.52
C ILE A 125 26.30 31.67 -6.37
N LYS A 126 25.08 31.54 -6.94
CA LYS A 126 24.43 32.62 -7.73
C LYS A 126 23.69 33.65 -6.89
N LYS A 127 23.57 33.51 -5.57
CA LYS A 127 22.86 34.44 -4.69
C LYS A 127 23.75 35.40 -3.91
N GLU A 128 25.07 35.34 -4.04
CA GLU A 128 26.01 36.16 -3.26
C GLU A 128 26.73 37.34 -3.93
N PRO A 129 26.40 37.83 -5.13
CA PRO A 129 27.07 39.10 -5.60
C PRO A 129 26.13 40.29 -5.74
N GLU A 130 25.19 40.54 -4.83
CA GLU A 130 24.36 41.77 -4.94
C GLU A 130 24.21 42.60 -3.65
N LYS A 131 25.08 42.42 -2.65
CA LYS A 131 24.98 43.19 -1.39
C LYS A 131 26.20 44.09 -1.05
N GLU A 132 27.19 44.22 -1.90
CA GLU A 132 28.37 45.08 -1.62
C GLU A 132 28.64 46.21 -2.60
N VAL A 133 27.63 46.90 -3.11
CA VAL A 133 27.85 48.24 -3.71
C VAL A 133 26.69 49.13 -3.34
N LYS A 134 26.71 49.68 -2.13
CA LYS A 134 26.09 50.97 -1.76
C LYS A 134 26.57 51.37 -0.36
N LYS A 135 27.74 52.02 -0.36
CA LYS A 135 28.10 53.01 0.65
C LYS A 135 28.86 54.11 -0.06
#